data_39391a250fe2422f44f23fabbe2992da
#
_entry.id   39391a250fe2422f44f23fabbe2992da
#
_cell.length_a   1.000
_cell.length_b   1.000
_cell.length_c   1.000
_cell.angle_alpha   90.00
_cell.angle_beta   90.00
_cell.angle_gamma   90.00
#
_symmetry.space_group_name_H-M   'P 1'
#
loop_
_entity.id
_entity.type
_entity.pdbx_description
1 polymer ?
#
loop_
_entity_poly.entity_id
_entity_poly.type
_entity_poly.pdbx_seq_one_letter_code
_entity_poly.pdbx_strand_id
1 'polypeptide(L)'
;MIFVFLEGAQKNEAMKTGTISGHRGGWCFLPVLITLLLFLFQPGLRAQDVTTGYAPLSRILFIFDASNSMAGQWEGDRKIDIARDILMDMVDSLEAMPDVEMALRIYGHQSPVPPQDCNDTKLEVPFSPANANRIRQKLRFINPKGTTPIAHSLELAPDDFPPCSNCRNIIILITDGVEACEGDPCEVSLRLQKRGIILRPFVIGIGTDPGFRETFNCIGEYYDAPDKTQFREALKVVITQVLNATSAQVNLLDSRHRPTETDVNVIFYDAFSGVIRYNMIHTLNGKGNPDTLSLDHLSTYNVTAQTIPPVSIGNVALTAGRHNTIGLDAPQGYMLVRTKSGKAYEKEKILVKKAGQPETINVQEMGNMGKYIVGKYDLEIPIYPLMIVKDVEIRQSYTTTVEIPAPGFVTFASQEPGSGALYQLSPQGDQLWVMNLPENKRSQGFYLQPGSYRVIFRRADLKSTDLTVVKDFDVDSGSSVTITFYR
;
A
#
# COMPACT_ATOMS: atom_id res chain seq x y z
N MET A 1 19.29 -35.93 5.33
CA MET A 1 18.64 -36.02 4.02
C MET A 1 17.33 -35.25 4.10
N ILE A 2 17.23 -34.11 3.45
CA ILE A 2 16.04 -33.25 3.45
C ILE A 2 15.14 -33.73 2.33
N PHE A 3 13.90 -34.02 2.65
CA PHE A 3 12.88 -34.41 1.65
C PHE A 3 11.95 -33.23 1.38
N VAL A 4 11.71 -32.95 0.12
CA VAL A 4 10.71 -31.98 -0.35
C VAL A 4 9.58 -32.74 -1.03
N PHE A 5 8.35 -32.61 -0.52
CA PHE A 5 7.16 -33.26 -1.07
C PHE A 5 6.19 -32.22 -1.63
N LEU A 6 5.47 -32.64 -2.65
CA LEU A 6 4.41 -31.87 -3.32
C LEU A 6 3.08 -32.60 -3.12
N GLU A 7 2.15 -31.97 -2.43
CA GLU A 7 0.78 -32.49 -2.26
C GLU A 7 -0.24 -31.55 -2.91
N GLY A 8 -1.15 -32.11 -3.68
CA GLY A 8 -2.24 -31.38 -4.30
C GLY A 8 -3.41 -31.19 -3.34
N ALA A 9 -3.88 -29.98 -3.15
CA ALA A 9 -5.03 -29.68 -2.30
C ALA A 9 -6.35 -30.02 -3.03
N GLN A 10 -6.98 -31.14 -2.69
CA GLN A 10 -8.39 -31.38 -2.99
C GLN A 10 -9.26 -30.86 -1.84
N LYS A 11 -10.12 -29.90 -2.13
CA LYS A 11 -11.21 -29.49 -1.24
C LYS A 11 -12.27 -30.59 -1.19
N ASN A 12 -12.46 -31.24 -0.05
CA ASN A 12 -13.67 -31.99 0.26
C ASN A 12 -14.36 -31.35 1.47
N GLU A 13 -15.46 -30.69 1.22
CA GLU A 13 -16.44 -30.32 2.25
C GLU A 13 -17.33 -31.52 2.54
N ALA A 14 -17.30 -31.99 3.78
CA ALA A 14 -18.30 -32.91 4.30
C ALA A 14 -18.95 -32.34 5.56
N MET A 15 -20.17 -31.86 5.39
CA MET A 15 -21.09 -31.45 6.45
C MET A 15 -21.51 -32.65 7.24
N LYS A 16 -21.29 -32.68 8.58
CA LYS A 16 -21.93 -33.61 9.49
C LYS A 16 -22.79 -32.89 10.51
N THR A 17 -24.08 -33.08 10.37
CA THR A 17 -25.11 -32.73 11.35
C THR A 17 -25.05 -33.71 12.52
N GLY A 18 -24.82 -33.19 13.73
CA GLY A 18 -24.90 -33.97 14.99
C GLY A 18 -26.05 -33.45 15.86
N THR A 19 -27.04 -34.30 16.10
CA THR A 19 -28.16 -34.14 17.01
C THR A 19 -27.70 -34.25 18.45
N ILE A 20 -28.09 -33.30 19.31
CA ILE A 20 -27.88 -33.35 20.76
C ILE A 20 -29.24 -33.53 21.46
N SER A 21 -29.38 -34.65 22.19
CA SER A 21 -30.48 -34.91 23.11
C SER A 21 -30.21 -34.24 24.46
N GLY A 22 -31.27 -33.70 25.06
CA GLY A 22 -31.20 -32.94 26.29
C GLY A 22 -31.08 -33.76 27.57
N HIS A 23 -30.57 -33.10 28.61
CA HIS A 23 -30.92 -33.39 30.02
C HIS A 23 -30.98 -32.10 30.85
N ARG A 24 -31.97 -32.11 31.79
CA ARG A 24 -32.39 -31.04 32.68
C ARG A 24 -31.43 -30.84 33.86
N GLY A 25 -31.35 -29.61 34.37
CA GLY A 25 -31.26 -29.33 35.79
C GLY A 25 -30.26 -28.28 36.24
N GLY A 26 -30.73 -27.20 36.86
CA GLY A 26 -30.01 -26.51 37.94
C GLY A 26 -29.52 -25.09 37.71
N TRP A 27 -30.23 -24.14 38.25
CA TRP A 27 -29.96 -22.74 38.52
C TRP A 27 -28.49 -22.28 38.66
N CYS A 28 -28.10 -21.30 37.89
CA CYS A 28 -27.09 -20.29 38.25
C CYS A 28 -27.29 -19.02 37.42
N PHE A 29 -28.02 -18.04 37.94
CA PHE A 29 -28.36 -16.78 37.24
C PHE A 29 -27.29 -15.67 37.37
N LEU A 30 -26.15 -15.88 37.97
CA LEU A 30 -25.15 -14.81 38.21
C LEU A 30 -24.09 -14.60 37.13
N PRO A 31 -23.63 -15.56 36.30
CA PRO A 31 -22.64 -15.29 35.28
C PRO A 31 -23.17 -14.68 33.99
N VAL A 32 -24.50 -14.71 33.74
CA VAL A 32 -25.08 -14.17 32.49
C VAL A 32 -25.12 -12.66 32.47
N LEU A 33 -25.22 -12.00 33.65
CA LEU A 33 -25.27 -10.53 33.72
C LEU A 33 -23.91 -9.87 33.47
N ILE A 34 -22.81 -10.53 33.83
CA ILE A 34 -21.44 -10.00 33.61
C ILE A 34 -21.01 -10.16 32.16
N THR A 35 -21.44 -11.22 31.49
CA THR A 35 -21.17 -11.40 30.05
C THR A 35 -21.96 -10.41 29.17
N LEU A 36 -23.17 -10.04 29.59
CA LEU A 36 -23.98 -9.04 28.84
C LEU A 36 -23.39 -7.63 28.95
N LEU A 37 -22.74 -7.26 30.07
CA LEU A 37 -22.09 -5.94 30.22
C LEU A 37 -20.77 -5.83 29.48
N LEU A 38 -20.06 -6.94 29.19
CA LEU A 38 -18.84 -6.92 28.37
C LEU A 38 -19.11 -6.75 26.87
N PHE A 39 -20.34 -7.06 26.42
CA PHE A 39 -20.73 -6.81 25.01
C PHE A 39 -21.08 -5.34 24.72
N LEU A 40 -21.27 -4.49 25.74
CA LEU A 40 -21.59 -3.07 25.57
C LEU A 40 -20.35 -2.17 25.41
N PHE A 41 -19.13 -2.71 25.60
CA PHE A 41 -17.87 -2.00 25.43
C PHE A 41 -16.98 -2.56 24.31
N GLN A 42 -17.57 -3.12 23.26
CA GLN A 42 -16.78 -3.35 22.04
C GLN A 42 -16.58 -2.02 21.35
N PRO A 43 -15.30 -1.55 21.17
CA PRO A 43 -15.05 -0.42 20.27
C PRO A 43 -15.60 -0.85 18.91
N GLY A 44 -16.61 -0.10 18.44
CA GLY A 44 -17.30 -0.43 17.21
C GLY A 44 -16.29 -0.68 16.09
N LEU A 45 -16.24 -1.91 15.59
CA LEU A 45 -15.65 -2.23 14.31
C LEU A 45 -16.38 -1.36 13.28
N ARG A 46 -15.78 -0.22 12.95
CA ARG A 46 -16.22 0.55 11.78
C ARG A 46 -15.84 -0.28 10.58
N ALA A 47 -16.80 -1.02 10.03
CA ALA A 47 -16.70 -1.46 8.65
C ALA A 47 -16.39 -0.21 7.82
N GLN A 48 -15.37 -0.28 6.97
CA GLN A 48 -15.22 0.75 5.93
C GLN A 48 -16.52 0.71 5.13
N ASP A 49 -17.25 1.83 5.12
CA ASP A 49 -18.39 2.00 4.23
C ASP A 49 -17.87 1.82 2.79
N VAL A 50 -18.04 0.63 2.26
CA VAL A 50 -18.01 0.40 0.82
C VAL A 50 -19.27 1.07 0.32
N THR A 51 -19.18 2.35 0.00
CA THR A 51 -20.27 3.16 -0.46
C THR A 51 -20.83 2.56 -1.74
N THR A 52 -21.95 1.88 -1.58
CA THR A 52 -22.81 1.44 -2.68
C THR A 52 -23.26 2.67 -3.47
N GLY A 53 -22.67 2.88 -4.67
CA GLY A 53 -23.37 3.41 -5.83
C GLY A 53 -23.86 4.85 -5.86
N TYR A 54 -23.58 5.72 -4.88
CA TYR A 54 -23.87 7.15 -5.02
C TYR A 54 -22.63 7.86 -5.57
N ALA A 55 -22.79 8.55 -6.71
CA ALA A 55 -21.75 9.44 -7.22
C ALA A 55 -21.41 10.49 -6.13
N PRO A 56 -20.13 10.68 -5.77
CA PRO A 56 -19.77 11.67 -4.78
C PRO A 56 -20.14 13.07 -5.30
N LEU A 57 -20.56 13.95 -4.37
CA LEU A 57 -20.78 15.37 -4.68
C LEU A 57 -19.48 15.95 -5.29
N SER A 58 -19.58 16.48 -6.52
CA SER A 58 -18.46 17.10 -7.21
C SER A 58 -18.43 18.60 -6.92
N ARG A 59 -17.35 19.09 -6.34
CA ARG A 59 -17.11 20.51 -6.06
C ARG A 59 -16.07 21.05 -7.01
N ILE A 60 -16.43 22.06 -7.77
CA ILE A 60 -15.61 22.67 -8.81
C ILE A 60 -15.26 24.09 -8.38
N LEU A 61 -13.99 24.33 -8.04
CA LEU A 61 -13.45 25.66 -7.83
C LEU A 61 -12.85 26.17 -9.13
N PHE A 62 -13.47 27.17 -9.72
CA PHE A 62 -12.85 27.92 -10.82
C PHE A 62 -11.86 28.92 -10.23
N ILE A 63 -10.60 28.84 -10.67
CA ILE A 63 -9.60 29.89 -10.45
C ILE A 63 -9.43 30.62 -11.78
N PHE A 64 -9.84 31.87 -11.82
CA PHE A 64 -9.94 32.65 -13.03
C PHE A 64 -8.91 33.76 -13.05
N ASP A 65 -8.11 33.79 -14.10
CA ASP A 65 -7.11 34.81 -14.34
C ASP A 65 -7.77 36.12 -14.79
N ALA A 66 -7.51 37.18 -14.06
CA ALA A 66 -7.83 38.55 -14.43
C ALA A 66 -6.59 39.46 -14.31
N SER A 67 -5.42 38.90 -14.56
CA SER A 67 -4.17 39.66 -14.66
C SER A 67 -4.17 40.56 -15.89
N ASN A 68 -3.24 41.49 -15.93
CA ASN A 68 -3.17 42.51 -16.99
C ASN A 68 -2.99 41.90 -18.39
N SER A 69 -2.33 40.74 -18.53
CA SER A 69 -2.15 40.01 -19.80
C SER A 69 -3.49 39.61 -20.44
N MET A 70 -4.51 39.31 -19.62
CA MET A 70 -5.86 38.96 -20.06
C MET A 70 -6.60 40.11 -20.77
N ALA A 71 -6.07 41.38 -20.72
CA ALA A 71 -6.57 42.49 -21.54
C ALA A 71 -6.10 42.38 -23.00
N GLY A 72 -5.14 41.52 -23.29
CA GLY A 72 -4.58 41.31 -24.63
C GLY A 72 -5.65 40.78 -25.61
N GLN A 73 -5.41 41.07 -26.91
CA GLN A 73 -6.26 40.62 -28.02
C GLN A 73 -5.97 39.16 -28.38
N TRP A 74 -7.04 38.39 -28.64
CA TRP A 74 -6.99 37.01 -29.11
C TRP A 74 -8.20 36.74 -30.00
N GLU A 75 -7.95 36.32 -31.22
CA GLU A 75 -9.00 36.07 -32.23
C GLU A 75 -10.06 37.19 -32.40
N GLY A 76 -9.63 38.44 -32.28
CA GLY A 76 -10.46 39.62 -32.53
C GLY A 76 -11.16 40.21 -31.31
N ASP A 77 -11.12 39.51 -30.14
CA ASP A 77 -11.65 39.99 -28.87
C ASP A 77 -10.57 39.99 -27.79
N ARG A 78 -10.86 40.56 -26.60
CA ARG A 78 -9.95 40.42 -25.46
C ARG A 78 -10.00 39.00 -24.88
N LYS A 79 -8.83 38.48 -24.48
CA LYS A 79 -8.73 37.15 -23.84
C LYS A 79 -9.73 36.97 -22.71
N ILE A 80 -9.86 37.98 -21.81
CA ILE A 80 -10.78 37.97 -20.67
C ILE A 80 -12.23 37.84 -21.11
N ASP A 81 -12.65 38.46 -22.21
CA ASP A 81 -14.04 38.43 -22.66
C ASP A 81 -14.38 37.02 -23.20
N ILE A 82 -13.47 36.45 -23.98
CA ILE A 82 -13.62 35.09 -24.51
C ILE A 82 -13.64 34.06 -23.36
N ALA A 83 -12.70 34.16 -22.43
CA ALA A 83 -12.63 33.26 -21.29
C ALA A 83 -13.88 33.36 -20.41
N ARG A 84 -14.40 34.57 -20.22
CA ARG A 84 -15.63 34.83 -19.48
C ARG A 84 -16.85 34.19 -20.14
N ASP A 85 -17.03 34.39 -21.44
CA ASP A 85 -18.20 33.87 -22.18
C ASP A 85 -18.21 32.35 -22.16
N ILE A 86 -17.06 31.72 -22.39
CA ILE A 86 -16.95 30.26 -22.37
C ILE A 86 -17.15 29.71 -20.95
N LEU A 87 -16.63 30.39 -19.91
CA LEU A 87 -16.85 29.98 -18.53
C LEU A 87 -18.32 30.13 -18.10
N MET A 88 -19.02 31.17 -18.58
CA MET A 88 -20.45 31.34 -18.34
C MET A 88 -21.27 30.22 -18.99
N ASP A 89 -21.00 29.86 -20.25
CA ASP A 89 -21.63 28.70 -20.92
C ASP A 89 -21.43 27.40 -20.14
N MET A 90 -20.26 27.23 -19.55
CA MET A 90 -19.94 26.06 -18.74
C MET A 90 -20.69 26.06 -17.41
N VAL A 91 -20.75 27.18 -16.71
CA VAL A 91 -21.51 27.35 -15.47
C VAL A 91 -23.00 27.01 -15.69
N ASP A 92 -23.56 27.43 -16.83
CA ASP A 92 -24.94 27.12 -17.22
C ASP A 92 -25.13 25.61 -17.43
N SER A 93 -24.18 24.96 -18.06
CA SER A 93 -24.22 23.49 -18.28
C SER A 93 -24.14 22.71 -16.98
N LEU A 94 -23.33 23.17 -16.02
CA LEU A 94 -23.13 22.54 -14.72
C LEU A 94 -24.30 22.80 -13.75
N GLU A 95 -24.99 23.94 -13.86
CA GLU A 95 -26.14 24.29 -13.01
C GLU A 95 -27.30 23.27 -13.11
N ALA A 96 -27.42 22.63 -14.26
CA ALA A 96 -28.45 21.61 -14.50
C ALA A 96 -28.14 20.24 -13.82
N MET A 97 -26.99 20.09 -13.20
CA MET A 97 -26.52 18.81 -12.65
C MET A 97 -26.74 18.74 -11.15
N PRO A 98 -27.41 17.68 -10.63
CA PRO A 98 -27.86 17.63 -9.24
C PRO A 98 -26.70 17.50 -8.22
N ASP A 99 -25.60 16.85 -8.59
CA ASP A 99 -24.50 16.54 -7.67
C ASP A 99 -23.25 17.38 -7.96
N VAL A 100 -23.45 18.67 -8.31
CA VAL A 100 -22.38 19.63 -8.59
C VAL A 100 -22.55 20.90 -7.77
N GLU A 101 -21.53 21.30 -7.06
CA GLU A 101 -21.39 22.62 -6.43
C GLU A 101 -20.24 23.37 -7.07
N MET A 102 -20.38 24.69 -7.24
CA MET A 102 -19.38 25.53 -7.89
C MET A 102 -18.92 26.65 -6.96
N ALA A 103 -17.68 27.12 -7.13
CA ALA A 103 -17.14 28.31 -6.50
C ALA A 103 -16.25 29.06 -7.50
N LEU A 104 -16.00 30.34 -7.23
CA LEU A 104 -15.17 31.19 -8.07
C LEU A 104 -14.15 31.97 -7.23
N ARG A 105 -12.88 31.68 -7.43
CA ARG A 105 -11.74 32.49 -7.00
C ARG A 105 -11.19 33.25 -8.20
N ILE A 106 -10.80 34.49 -8.01
CA ILE A 106 -10.25 35.34 -9.07
C ILE A 106 -8.96 35.95 -8.56
N TYR A 107 -7.95 36.01 -9.39
CA TYR A 107 -6.73 36.76 -9.08
C TYR A 107 -6.44 37.84 -10.13
N GLY A 108 -5.57 38.81 -9.77
CA GLY A 108 -5.18 39.88 -10.64
C GLY A 108 -6.29 40.88 -11.00
N HIS A 109 -7.31 41.01 -10.15
CA HIS A 109 -8.46 41.86 -10.45
C HIS A 109 -8.68 43.02 -9.47
N GLN A 110 -7.98 43.04 -8.33
CA GLN A 110 -8.17 44.03 -7.28
C GLN A 110 -7.18 45.20 -7.41
N SER A 111 -5.90 44.88 -7.57
CA SER A 111 -4.79 45.83 -7.55
C SER A 111 -4.22 46.04 -8.97
N PRO A 112 -4.03 47.28 -9.45
CA PRO A 112 -3.40 47.50 -10.76
C PRO A 112 -1.88 47.25 -10.69
N VAL A 113 -1.29 46.85 -11.82
CA VAL A 113 0.18 46.74 -11.99
C VAL A 113 0.64 47.91 -12.85
N PRO A 114 1.73 48.65 -12.48
CA PRO A 114 2.44 48.66 -11.20
C PRO A 114 1.72 49.37 -10.06
N PRO A 115 2.02 49.09 -8.75
CA PRO A 115 3.01 48.12 -8.28
C PRO A 115 2.47 46.65 -8.33
N GLN A 116 3.40 45.69 -8.33
CA GLN A 116 3.04 44.29 -8.26
C GLN A 116 2.46 43.92 -6.88
N ASP A 117 1.27 43.30 -6.87
CA ASP A 117 0.63 42.77 -5.68
C ASP A 117 0.44 41.26 -5.78
N CYS A 118 1.31 40.51 -5.12
CA CYS A 118 1.28 39.04 -5.12
C CYS A 118 0.20 38.43 -4.18
N ASN A 119 -0.53 39.26 -3.46
CA ASN A 119 -1.68 38.84 -2.65
C ASN A 119 -3.03 39.11 -3.35
N ASP A 120 -3.01 39.59 -4.60
CA ASP A 120 -4.24 39.88 -5.36
C ASP A 120 -4.94 38.59 -5.81
N THR A 121 -5.53 37.89 -4.84
CA THR A 121 -6.38 36.73 -5.08
C THR A 121 -7.53 36.70 -4.08
N LYS A 122 -8.74 36.34 -4.50
CA LYS A 122 -9.92 36.37 -3.65
C LYS A 122 -10.97 35.34 -4.06
N LEU A 123 -11.54 34.62 -3.07
CA LEU A 123 -12.74 33.83 -3.24
C LEU A 123 -13.94 34.77 -3.39
N GLU A 124 -14.37 35.00 -4.61
CA GLU A 124 -15.46 35.94 -4.92
C GLU A 124 -16.84 35.34 -4.78
N VAL A 125 -16.99 34.05 -5.06
CA VAL A 125 -18.23 33.29 -4.87
C VAL A 125 -17.88 31.96 -4.17
N PRO A 126 -18.21 31.81 -2.89
CA PRO A 126 -17.98 30.56 -2.16
C PRO A 126 -18.94 29.45 -2.63
N PHE A 127 -18.60 28.20 -2.33
CA PHE A 127 -19.47 27.05 -2.58
C PHE A 127 -20.83 27.21 -1.93
N SER A 128 -21.87 26.99 -2.71
CA SER A 128 -23.24 26.93 -2.24
C SER A 128 -24.13 26.29 -3.34
N PRO A 129 -25.22 25.62 -2.97
CA PRO A 129 -26.19 25.16 -3.96
C PRO A 129 -26.73 26.31 -4.82
N ALA A 130 -26.96 26.06 -6.10
CA ALA A 130 -27.59 27.00 -7.05
C ALA A 130 -26.93 28.40 -7.12
N ASN A 131 -25.60 28.49 -7.02
CA ASN A 131 -24.89 29.77 -7.03
C ASN A 131 -24.41 30.24 -8.41
N ALA A 132 -24.81 29.57 -9.50
CA ALA A 132 -24.42 29.90 -10.87
C ALA A 132 -24.73 31.39 -11.23
N ASN A 133 -25.89 31.90 -10.81
CA ASN A 133 -26.23 33.31 -11.02
C ASN A 133 -25.25 34.28 -10.36
N ARG A 134 -24.75 33.95 -9.17
CA ARG A 134 -23.76 34.78 -8.45
C ARG A 134 -22.42 34.76 -9.20
N ILE A 135 -22.03 33.60 -9.72
CA ILE A 135 -20.80 33.47 -10.54
C ILE A 135 -20.91 34.30 -11.81
N ARG A 136 -22.04 34.18 -12.57
CA ARG A 136 -22.30 34.97 -13.79
C ARG A 136 -22.26 36.47 -13.52
N GLN A 137 -22.93 36.91 -12.46
CA GLN A 137 -22.92 38.33 -12.09
C GLN A 137 -21.51 38.84 -11.78
N LYS A 138 -20.74 38.03 -11.05
CA LYS A 138 -19.37 38.42 -10.69
C LYS A 138 -18.48 38.52 -11.93
N LEU A 139 -18.50 37.51 -12.81
CA LEU A 139 -17.71 37.47 -14.03
C LEU A 139 -17.99 38.68 -14.95
N ARG A 140 -19.24 39.12 -15.08
CA ARG A 140 -19.61 40.27 -15.94
C ARG A 140 -18.88 41.57 -15.61
N PHE A 141 -18.50 41.77 -14.35
CA PHE A 141 -17.88 43.02 -13.88
C PHE A 141 -16.38 42.93 -13.66
N ILE A 142 -15.77 41.79 -13.96
CA ILE A 142 -14.31 41.60 -13.80
C ILE A 142 -13.58 42.27 -14.95
N ASN A 143 -12.58 43.06 -14.59
CA ASN A 143 -11.66 43.70 -15.54
C ASN A 143 -10.23 43.31 -15.18
N PRO A 144 -9.42 42.93 -16.16
CA PRO A 144 -8.03 42.59 -15.96
C PRO A 144 -7.22 43.83 -15.60
N LYS A 145 -6.31 43.73 -14.62
CA LYS A 145 -5.49 44.87 -14.18
C LYS A 145 -4.25 44.50 -13.36
N GLY A 146 -4.21 43.37 -12.72
CA GLY A 146 -3.21 43.00 -11.70
C GLY A 146 -2.14 42.02 -12.20
N THR A 147 -1.42 41.46 -11.25
CA THR A 147 -0.37 40.43 -11.47
C THR A 147 -0.95 39.02 -11.50
N THR A 148 -0.09 38.01 -11.68
CA THR A 148 -0.48 36.58 -11.86
C THR A 148 0.04 35.72 -10.70
N PRO A 149 -0.55 35.75 -9.47
CA PRO A 149 -0.13 34.97 -8.31
C PRO A 149 -0.78 33.57 -8.29
N ILE A 150 -0.38 32.69 -9.20
CA ILE A 150 -0.96 31.34 -9.32
C ILE A 150 -0.67 30.49 -8.08
N ALA A 151 0.61 30.46 -7.65
CA ALA A 151 1.03 29.68 -6.49
C ALA A 151 0.24 30.07 -5.22
N HIS A 152 0.14 31.35 -4.94
CA HIS A 152 -0.61 31.86 -3.79
C HIS A 152 -2.11 31.56 -3.89
N SER A 153 -2.69 31.63 -5.09
CA SER A 153 -4.10 31.29 -5.33
C SER A 153 -4.37 29.79 -5.07
N LEU A 154 -3.43 28.93 -5.47
CA LEU A 154 -3.50 27.48 -5.20
C LEU A 154 -3.28 27.16 -3.73
N GLU A 155 -2.43 27.90 -3.00
CA GLU A 155 -2.22 27.72 -1.56
C GLU A 155 -3.49 27.97 -0.73
N LEU A 156 -4.30 28.95 -1.11
CA LEU A 156 -5.55 29.30 -0.46
C LEU A 156 -6.73 28.40 -0.88
N ALA A 157 -6.64 27.73 -2.03
CA ALA A 157 -7.74 26.94 -2.59
C ALA A 157 -8.27 25.83 -1.66
N PRO A 158 -7.47 25.11 -0.87
CA PRO A 158 -7.99 24.10 0.07
C PRO A 158 -8.96 24.63 1.09
N ASP A 159 -8.73 25.85 1.55
CA ASP A 159 -9.56 26.50 2.58
C ASP A 159 -10.88 27.02 1.99
N ASP A 160 -10.99 27.09 0.67
CA ASP A 160 -12.22 27.42 -0.02
C ASP A 160 -13.24 26.27 -0.02
N PHE A 161 -12.77 25.00 0.10
CA PHE A 161 -13.64 23.83 0.12
C PHE A 161 -14.23 23.58 1.50
N PRO A 162 -15.56 23.56 1.66
CA PRO A 162 -16.18 23.16 2.92
C PRO A 162 -15.81 21.73 3.33
N PRO A 163 -15.72 21.40 4.63
CA PRO A 163 -15.47 20.05 5.09
C PRO A 163 -16.48 19.04 4.51
N CYS A 164 -15.98 17.91 4.02
CA CYS A 164 -16.82 16.86 3.43
C CYS A 164 -16.08 15.51 3.43
N SER A 165 -16.78 14.44 3.81
CA SER A 165 -16.20 13.09 3.87
C SER A 165 -16.32 12.30 2.56
N ASN A 166 -17.25 12.69 1.66
CA ASN A 166 -17.50 12.00 0.38
C ASN A 166 -17.71 13.01 -0.73
N CYS A 167 -16.77 13.90 -0.94
CA CYS A 167 -16.81 14.88 -2.03
C CYS A 167 -15.57 14.74 -2.92
N ARG A 168 -15.76 15.01 -4.18
CA ARG A 168 -14.70 15.18 -5.16
C ARG A 168 -14.41 16.67 -5.29
N ASN A 169 -13.24 17.12 -4.83
CA ASN A 169 -12.82 18.52 -4.94
C ASN A 169 -11.92 18.68 -6.17
N ILE A 170 -12.31 19.59 -7.06
CA ILE A 170 -11.68 19.81 -8.37
C ILE A 170 -11.39 21.28 -8.51
N ILE A 171 -10.18 21.60 -8.97
CA ILE A 171 -9.81 22.97 -9.37
C ILE A 171 -9.71 23.03 -10.89
N ILE A 172 -10.32 24.04 -11.49
CA ILE A 172 -10.13 24.40 -12.89
C ILE A 172 -9.46 25.78 -12.91
N LEU A 173 -8.19 25.80 -13.32
CA LEU A 173 -7.41 27.03 -13.48
C LEU A 173 -7.47 27.47 -14.95
N ILE A 174 -7.96 28.69 -15.18
CA ILE A 174 -8.03 29.32 -16.50
C ILE A 174 -7.07 30.49 -16.49
N THR A 175 -6.03 30.45 -17.31
CA THR A 175 -4.96 31.44 -17.34
C THR A 175 -4.36 31.62 -18.74
N ASP A 176 -3.80 32.79 -19.01
CA ASP A 176 -3.03 33.07 -20.21
C ASP A 176 -1.56 33.31 -19.90
N GLY A 177 -1.13 33.15 -18.65
CA GLY A 177 0.20 33.50 -18.18
C GLY A 177 0.82 32.49 -17.24
N VAL A 178 2.11 32.63 -16.99
CA VAL A 178 2.89 31.90 -15.99
C VAL A 178 2.90 32.67 -14.68
N GLU A 179 3.34 32.00 -13.59
CA GLU A 179 3.57 32.64 -12.29
C GLU A 179 4.43 33.89 -12.44
N ALA A 180 3.92 35.01 -11.95
CA ALA A 180 4.61 36.31 -11.98
C ALA A 180 5.17 36.73 -10.63
N CYS A 181 4.89 35.95 -9.57
CA CYS A 181 5.39 36.14 -8.22
C CYS A 181 6.49 35.10 -7.89
N GLU A 182 7.08 35.17 -6.70
CA GLU A 182 8.18 34.26 -6.31
C GLU A 182 7.70 32.82 -5.90
N GLY A 183 6.44 32.50 -6.10
CA GLY A 183 5.88 31.20 -5.75
C GLY A 183 6.21 30.11 -6.76
N ASP A 184 6.31 28.86 -6.30
CA ASP A 184 6.40 27.66 -7.15
C ASP A 184 5.06 26.91 -7.15
N PRO A 185 4.24 27.03 -8.21
CA PRO A 185 2.96 26.34 -8.31
C PRO A 185 3.09 24.82 -8.26
N CYS A 186 4.22 24.25 -8.69
CA CYS A 186 4.50 22.82 -8.65
C CYS A 186 4.67 22.32 -7.22
N GLU A 187 5.47 23.03 -6.43
CA GLU A 187 5.68 22.70 -5.02
C GLU A 187 4.36 22.79 -4.24
N VAL A 188 3.56 23.83 -4.49
CA VAL A 188 2.23 24.00 -3.88
C VAL A 188 1.34 22.83 -4.23
N SER A 189 1.21 22.46 -5.50
CA SER A 189 0.38 21.33 -5.95
C SER A 189 0.78 20.03 -5.27
N LEU A 190 2.07 19.72 -5.20
CA LEU A 190 2.59 18.53 -4.52
C LEU A 190 2.27 18.54 -3.01
N ARG A 191 2.42 19.69 -2.35
CA ARG A 191 2.11 19.86 -0.92
C ARG A 191 0.63 19.62 -0.63
N LEU A 192 -0.27 20.10 -1.49
CA LEU A 192 -1.71 19.89 -1.37
C LEU A 192 -2.08 18.41 -1.53
N GLN A 193 -1.51 17.74 -2.52
CA GLN A 193 -1.74 16.31 -2.76
C GLN A 193 -1.26 15.45 -1.58
N LYS A 194 -0.11 15.78 -0.97
CA LYS A 194 0.41 15.11 0.23
C LYS A 194 -0.51 15.25 1.46
N ARG A 195 -1.30 16.32 1.54
CA ARG A 195 -2.32 16.50 2.59
C ARG A 195 -3.59 15.66 2.37
N GLY A 196 -3.60 14.77 1.38
CA GLY A 196 -4.77 13.94 1.05
C GLY A 196 -5.88 14.69 0.32
N ILE A 197 -5.65 15.94 -0.08
CA ILE A 197 -6.58 16.73 -0.87
C ILE A 197 -6.42 16.30 -2.32
N ILE A 198 -7.46 15.71 -2.90
CA ILE A 198 -7.47 15.32 -4.32
C ILE A 198 -7.66 16.60 -5.13
N LEU A 199 -6.60 17.38 -5.27
CA LEU A 199 -6.59 18.56 -6.12
C LEU A 199 -5.77 18.23 -7.36
N ARG A 200 -6.45 18.04 -8.50
CA ARG A 200 -5.82 18.08 -9.81
C ARG A 200 -6.36 19.28 -10.56
N PRO A 201 -5.61 20.39 -10.58
CA PRO A 201 -6.03 21.53 -11.38
C PRO A 201 -5.97 21.16 -12.84
N PHE A 202 -7.03 21.50 -13.57
CA PHE A 202 -7.00 21.54 -15.02
C PHE A 202 -6.53 22.93 -15.44
N VAL A 203 -5.42 22.98 -16.12
CA VAL A 203 -4.86 24.24 -16.61
C VAL A 203 -5.24 24.41 -18.07
N ILE A 204 -5.97 25.47 -18.37
CA ILE A 204 -6.36 25.80 -19.74
C ILE A 204 -5.59 27.04 -20.15
N GLY A 205 -4.61 26.84 -21.02
CA GLY A 205 -3.81 27.93 -21.58
C GLY A 205 -4.53 28.63 -22.73
N ILE A 206 -4.71 29.93 -22.63
CA ILE A 206 -5.37 30.76 -23.62
C ILE A 206 -4.34 31.48 -24.47
N GLY A 207 -4.11 31.05 -25.70
CA GLY A 207 -3.18 31.69 -26.64
C GLY A 207 -1.75 31.75 -26.10
N THR A 208 -1.30 30.70 -25.46
CA THR A 208 0.00 30.61 -24.77
C THR A 208 1.13 30.14 -25.71
N ASP A 209 2.38 30.43 -25.33
CA ASP A 209 3.59 29.94 -25.98
C ASP A 209 3.74 28.41 -25.77
N PRO A 210 4.27 27.65 -26.76
CA PRO A 210 4.54 26.22 -26.62
C PRO A 210 5.38 25.81 -25.38
N GLY A 211 6.26 26.69 -24.89
CA GLY A 211 7.04 26.47 -23.66
C GLY A 211 6.20 26.44 -22.35
N PHE A 212 4.98 26.91 -22.40
CA PHE A 212 4.08 27.01 -21.28
C PHE A 212 3.68 25.63 -20.69
N ARG A 213 3.57 24.64 -21.55
CA ARG A 213 3.19 23.27 -21.19
C ARG A 213 4.12 22.66 -20.15
N GLU A 214 5.43 22.87 -20.30
CA GLU A 214 6.43 22.28 -19.38
C GLU A 214 6.29 22.85 -17.97
N THR A 215 5.91 24.11 -17.84
CA THR A 215 5.72 24.80 -16.55
C THR A 215 4.53 24.24 -15.77
N PHE A 216 3.48 23.74 -16.43
CA PHE A 216 2.24 23.33 -15.79
C PHE A 216 2.03 21.82 -15.69
N ASN A 217 2.84 20.98 -16.32
CA ASN A 217 2.74 19.52 -16.26
C ASN A 217 2.80 18.96 -14.81
N CYS A 218 3.46 19.66 -13.91
CA CYS A 218 3.58 19.29 -12.50
C CYS A 218 2.36 19.68 -11.64
N ILE A 219 1.54 20.64 -12.12
CA ILE A 219 0.39 21.13 -11.37
C ILE A 219 -0.83 20.24 -11.60
N GLY A 220 -1.04 19.80 -12.86
CA GLY A 220 -2.20 19.02 -13.24
C GLY A 220 -2.24 18.68 -14.71
N GLU A 221 -3.42 18.34 -15.21
CA GLU A 221 -3.62 18.07 -16.64
C GLU A 221 -3.72 19.39 -17.41
N TYR A 222 -2.80 19.60 -18.35
CA TYR A 222 -2.74 20.81 -19.15
C TYR A 222 -3.46 20.64 -20.50
N TYR A 223 -4.36 21.57 -20.79
CA TYR A 223 -5.09 21.64 -22.05
C TYR A 223 -4.66 22.91 -22.78
N ASP A 224 -4.05 22.74 -23.93
CA ASP A 224 -3.74 23.86 -24.83
C ASP A 224 -5.00 24.27 -25.60
N ALA A 225 -5.29 25.56 -25.59
CA ALA A 225 -6.42 26.14 -26.28
C ALA A 225 -5.96 27.28 -27.16
N PRO A 226 -5.33 27.00 -28.31
CA PRO A 226 -4.83 28.02 -29.26
C PRO A 226 -5.93 28.86 -29.89
N ASP A 227 -7.19 28.37 -29.90
CA ASP A 227 -8.35 29.09 -30.42
C ASP A 227 -9.62 28.86 -29.54
N LYS A 228 -10.64 29.68 -29.76
CA LYS A 228 -11.94 29.64 -29.03
C LYS A 228 -12.61 28.28 -29.11
N THR A 229 -12.51 27.60 -30.26
CA THR A 229 -13.16 26.30 -30.46
C THR A 229 -12.49 25.23 -29.60
N GLN A 230 -11.14 25.20 -29.62
CA GLN A 230 -10.35 24.27 -28.82
C GLN A 230 -10.51 24.56 -27.31
N PHE A 231 -10.62 25.84 -26.93
CA PHE A 231 -10.89 26.20 -25.53
C PHE A 231 -12.26 25.64 -25.07
N ARG A 232 -13.31 25.80 -25.89
CA ARG A 232 -14.64 25.22 -25.58
C ARG A 232 -14.62 23.70 -25.53
N GLU A 233 -13.91 23.05 -26.44
CA GLU A 233 -13.76 21.59 -26.44
C GLU A 233 -12.95 21.08 -25.24
N ALA A 234 -11.87 21.75 -24.86
CA ALA A 234 -11.09 21.43 -23.67
C ALA A 234 -11.98 21.48 -22.41
N LEU A 235 -12.78 22.53 -22.24
CA LEU A 235 -13.72 22.63 -21.12
C LEU A 235 -14.81 21.53 -21.14
N LYS A 236 -15.33 21.15 -22.29
CA LYS A 236 -16.29 20.04 -22.39
C LYS A 236 -15.64 18.71 -22.00
N VAL A 237 -14.41 18.46 -22.41
CA VAL A 237 -13.65 17.26 -22.01
C VAL A 237 -13.49 17.24 -20.50
N VAL A 238 -13.06 18.34 -19.89
CA VAL A 238 -12.89 18.47 -18.42
C VAL A 238 -14.20 18.18 -17.71
N ILE A 239 -15.33 18.80 -18.15
CA ILE A 239 -16.66 18.53 -17.55
C ILE A 239 -17.03 17.05 -17.66
N THR A 240 -16.84 16.46 -18.84
CA THR A 240 -17.18 15.05 -19.07
C THR A 240 -16.35 14.13 -18.17
N GLN A 241 -15.06 14.42 -17.99
CA GLN A 241 -14.20 13.70 -17.08
C GLN A 241 -14.64 13.87 -15.62
N VAL A 242 -14.98 15.08 -15.20
CA VAL A 242 -15.45 15.37 -13.83
C VAL A 242 -16.71 14.61 -13.46
N LEU A 243 -17.63 14.42 -14.40
CA LEU A 243 -18.98 13.92 -14.15
C LEU A 243 -19.14 12.42 -14.36
N ASN A 244 -18.23 11.77 -15.09
CA ASN A 244 -18.36 10.34 -15.39
C ASN A 244 -17.98 9.47 -14.20
N ALA A 245 -18.91 8.61 -13.77
CA ALA A 245 -18.61 7.55 -12.82
C ALA A 245 -17.65 6.55 -13.45
N THR A 246 -16.44 6.45 -12.88
CA THR A 246 -15.43 5.51 -13.33
C THR A 246 -15.28 4.42 -12.29
N SER A 247 -15.27 3.18 -12.74
CA SER A 247 -15.06 2.04 -11.88
C SER A 247 -13.89 1.19 -12.35
N ALA A 248 -13.31 0.43 -11.43
CA ALA A 248 -12.28 -0.54 -11.74
C ALA A 248 -12.41 -1.81 -10.89
N GLN A 249 -11.87 -2.89 -11.40
CA GLN A 249 -11.62 -4.11 -10.65
C GLN A 249 -10.13 -4.48 -10.75
N VAL A 250 -9.62 -5.14 -9.73
CA VAL A 250 -8.27 -5.72 -9.73
C VAL A 250 -8.38 -7.20 -9.98
N ASN A 251 -7.67 -7.69 -10.99
CA ASN A 251 -7.53 -9.10 -11.28
C ASN A 251 -6.14 -9.56 -10.82
N LEU A 252 -6.06 -10.37 -9.77
CA LEU A 252 -4.83 -11.06 -9.38
C LEU A 252 -4.71 -12.33 -10.21
N LEU A 253 -3.73 -12.33 -11.11
CA LEU A 253 -3.59 -13.33 -12.17
C LEU A 253 -2.73 -14.51 -11.71
N ASP A 254 -3.17 -15.71 -12.10
CA ASP A 254 -2.42 -16.94 -11.95
C ASP A 254 -1.34 -17.08 -13.06
N SER A 255 -0.54 -18.15 -13.03
CA SER A 255 0.50 -18.43 -14.05
C SER A 255 -0.05 -18.66 -15.46
N ARG A 256 -1.36 -18.76 -15.62
CA ARG A 256 -2.06 -18.85 -16.92
C ARG A 256 -2.82 -17.58 -17.24
N HIS A 257 -2.51 -16.47 -16.56
CA HIS A 257 -3.17 -15.17 -16.69
C HIS A 257 -4.68 -15.20 -16.43
N ARG A 258 -5.18 -16.11 -15.57
CA ARG A 258 -6.57 -16.16 -15.14
C ARG A 258 -6.73 -15.45 -13.79
N PRO A 259 -7.83 -14.71 -13.54
CA PRO A 259 -8.05 -13.96 -12.30
C PRO A 259 -8.55 -14.88 -11.17
N THR A 260 -7.70 -15.79 -10.71
CA THR A 260 -8.06 -16.82 -9.71
C THR A 260 -7.42 -16.61 -8.35
N GLU A 261 -6.46 -15.68 -8.23
CA GLU A 261 -5.80 -15.37 -6.97
C GLU A 261 -6.62 -14.38 -6.15
N THR A 262 -6.63 -14.55 -4.83
CA THR A 262 -7.49 -13.76 -3.92
C THR A 262 -6.93 -13.77 -2.49
N ASP A 263 -7.65 -13.11 -1.55
CA ASP A 263 -7.33 -13.02 -0.12
C ASP A 263 -5.97 -12.35 0.12
N VAL A 264 -5.74 -11.25 -0.59
CA VAL A 264 -4.53 -10.44 -0.53
C VAL A 264 -4.90 -8.99 -0.31
N ASN A 265 -4.18 -8.30 0.55
CA ASN A 265 -4.32 -6.86 0.69
C ASN A 265 -3.82 -6.15 -0.57
N VAL A 266 -4.64 -5.27 -1.14
CA VAL A 266 -4.31 -4.45 -2.32
C VAL A 266 -4.39 -2.98 -1.94
N ILE A 267 -3.33 -2.25 -2.29
CA ILE A 267 -3.17 -0.84 -1.97
C ILE A 267 -3.01 -0.05 -3.26
N PHE A 268 -3.77 1.03 -3.39
CA PHE A 268 -3.64 2.01 -4.44
C PHE A 268 -2.94 3.25 -3.88
N TYR A 269 -1.81 3.57 -4.44
CA TYR A 269 -1.08 4.80 -4.16
C TYR A 269 -1.32 5.80 -5.30
N ASP A 270 -1.46 7.05 -4.98
CA ASP A 270 -1.35 8.12 -5.97
C ASP A 270 0.08 8.10 -6.53
N ALA A 271 0.20 7.96 -7.86
CA ALA A 271 1.50 7.76 -8.50
C ALA A 271 2.44 8.97 -8.36
N PHE A 272 1.89 10.17 -8.17
CA PHE A 272 2.65 11.39 -8.05
C PHE A 272 3.05 11.69 -6.59
N SER A 273 2.09 11.63 -5.67
CA SER A 273 2.31 12.00 -4.26
C SER A 273 2.74 10.83 -3.37
N GLY A 274 2.53 9.59 -3.80
CA GLY A 274 2.75 8.39 -3.00
C GLY A 274 1.73 8.17 -1.86
N VAL A 275 0.68 8.99 -1.78
CA VAL A 275 -0.36 8.89 -0.75
C VAL A 275 -1.26 7.69 -1.05
N ILE A 276 -1.61 6.91 -0.02
CA ILE A 276 -2.58 5.83 -0.13
C ILE A 276 -3.97 6.42 -0.39
N ARG A 277 -4.59 6.03 -1.51
CA ARG A 277 -5.95 6.41 -1.88
C ARG A 277 -6.96 5.34 -1.49
N TYR A 278 -6.63 4.06 -1.72
CA TYR A 278 -7.49 2.93 -1.36
C TYR A 278 -6.63 1.82 -0.77
N ASN A 279 -7.19 1.12 0.21
CA ASN A 279 -6.55 -0.01 0.85
C ASN A 279 -7.65 -1.03 1.19
N MET A 280 -7.59 -2.21 0.60
CA MET A 280 -8.63 -3.21 0.70
C MET A 280 -8.08 -4.63 0.72
N ILE A 281 -8.87 -5.58 1.20
CA ILE A 281 -8.60 -7.00 0.99
C ILE A 281 -9.30 -7.41 -0.31
N HIS A 282 -8.52 -7.88 -1.28
CA HIS A 282 -9.04 -8.43 -2.53
C HIS A 282 -9.81 -9.71 -2.25
N THR A 283 -11.04 -9.79 -2.74
CA THR A 283 -11.91 -10.96 -2.63
C THR A 283 -12.54 -11.29 -3.96
N LEU A 284 -12.95 -12.55 -4.12
CA LEU A 284 -13.76 -13.02 -5.25
C LEU A 284 -15.14 -13.40 -4.75
N ASN A 285 -16.18 -12.93 -5.45
CA ASN A 285 -17.55 -13.32 -5.16
C ASN A 285 -17.84 -14.79 -5.55
N GLY A 286 -19.02 -15.30 -5.26
CA GLY A 286 -19.39 -16.69 -5.55
C GLY A 286 -19.35 -17.10 -7.03
N LYS A 287 -19.23 -16.11 -7.94
CA LYS A 287 -19.05 -16.33 -9.40
C LYS A 287 -17.58 -16.22 -9.84
N GLY A 288 -16.66 -16.00 -8.89
CA GLY A 288 -15.23 -15.84 -9.17
C GLY A 288 -14.83 -14.47 -9.72
N ASN A 289 -15.69 -13.46 -9.58
CA ASN A 289 -15.37 -12.09 -10.01
C ASN A 289 -14.90 -11.26 -8.81
N PRO A 290 -13.86 -10.41 -8.97
CA PRO A 290 -13.44 -9.47 -7.94
C PRO A 290 -14.47 -8.35 -7.75
N ASP A 291 -14.39 -7.67 -6.61
CA ASP A 291 -15.23 -6.52 -6.31
C ASP A 291 -14.91 -5.34 -7.24
N THR A 292 -15.95 -4.58 -7.55
CA THR A 292 -15.85 -3.35 -8.33
C THR A 292 -15.69 -2.15 -7.41
N LEU A 293 -14.67 -1.34 -7.66
CA LEU A 293 -14.34 -0.13 -6.93
C LEU A 293 -14.75 1.09 -7.75
N SER A 294 -15.30 2.10 -7.08
CA SER A 294 -15.44 3.43 -7.67
C SER A 294 -14.13 4.18 -7.46
N LEU A 295 -13.42 4.51 -8.52
CA LEU A 295 -12.11 5.17 -8.50
C LEU A 295 -12.16 6.51 -9.22
N ASP A 296 -11.36 7.46 -8.72
CA ASP A 296 -11.18 8.74 -9.39
C ASP A 296 -10.23 8.57 -10.59
N HIS A 297 -10.77 8.71 -11.79
CA HIS A 297 -10.01 8.60 -13.04
C HIS A 297 -9.05 9.76 -13.29
N LEU A 298 -9.20 10.87 -12.56
CA LEU A 298 -8.25 11.99 -12.60
C LEU A 298 -6.92 11.65 -11.90
N SER A 299 -6.90 10.57 -11.12
CA SER A 299 -5.71 10.05 -10.47
C SER A 299 -5.03 8.96 -11.29
N THR A 300 -3.72 9.01 -11.38
CA THR A 300 -2.89 7.88 -11.83
C THR A 300 -2.46 7.09 -10.60
N TYR A 301 -2.52 5.78 -10.68
CA TYR A 301 -2.28 4.92 -9.52
C TYR A 301 -1.06 4.02 -9.68
N ASN A 302 -0.33 3.83 -8.60
CA ASN A 302 0.53 2.67 -8.41
C ASN A 302 -0.24 1.66 -7.55
N VAL A 303 -0.46 0.46 -8.07
CA VAL A 303 -1.26 -0.58 -7.41
C VAL A 303 -0.35 -1.70 -6.93
N THR A 304 -0.39 -2.01 -5.65
CA THR A 304 0.45 -3.05 -5.03
C THR A 304 -0.43 -4.08 -4.35
N ALA A 305 -0.26 -5.34 -4.71
CA ALA A 305 -0.77 -6.48 -3.95
C ALA A 305 0.30 -6.94 -2.95
N GLN A 306 -0.06 -7.00 -1.68
CA GLN A 306 0.81 -7.36 -0.56
C GLN A 306 0.99 -8.88 -0.47
N THR A 307 1.45 -9.48 -1.56
CA THR A 307 1.90 -10.86 -1.62
C THR A 307 3.29 -11.00 -0.98
N ILE A 308 3.83 -12.18 -0.91
CA ILE A 308 5.21 -12.41 -0.43
C ILE A 308 6.02 -13.01 -1.59
N PRO A 309 6.96 -12.26 -2.18
CA PRO A 309 7.13 -10.80 -2.07
C PRO A 309 5.97 -10.02 -2.68
N PRO A 310 5.80 -8.72 -2.38
CA PRO A 310 4.79 -7.88 -2.99
C PRO A 310 4.96 -7.76 -4.50
N VAL A 311 3.82 -7.66 -5.22
CA VAL A 311 3.79 -7.38 -6.65
C VAL A 311 3.10 -6.06 -6.92
N SER A 312 3.59 -5.29 -7.89
CA SER A 312 3.09 -3.95 -8.16
C SER A 312 3.00 -3.67 -9.66
N ILE A 313 2.04 -2.82 -10.03
CA ILE A 313 1.96 -2.18 -11.34
C ILE A 313 1.92 -0.66 -11.13
N GLY A 314 2.73 0.06 -11.89
CA GLY A 314 2.82 1.52 -11.79
C GLY A 314 2.11 2.25 -12.92
N ASN A 315 1.82 3.54 -12.68
CA ASN A 315 1.27 4.47 -13.64
C ASN A 315 -0.04 4.02 -14.31
N VAL A 316 -0.93 3.41 -13.52
CA VAL A 316 -2.25 2.98 -13.99
C VAL A 316 -3.14 4.20 -14.15
N ALA A 317 -3.43 4.60 -15.39
CA ALA A 317 -4.42 5.61 -15.73
C ALA A 317 -5.75 4.92 -16.05
N LEU A 318 -6.86 5.50 -15.60
CA LEU A 318 -8.20 4.96 -15.79
C LEU A 318 -8.91 5.68 -16.95
N THR A 319 -9.64 4.93 -17.76
CA THR A 319 -10.53 5.52 -18.77
C THR A 319 -11.80 6.04 -18.11
N ALA A 320 -12.05 7.34 -18.25
CA ALA A 320 -13.22 8.02 -17.70
C ALA A 320 -14.55 7.38 -18.17
N GLY A 321 -15.51 7.26 -17.25
CA GLY A 321 -16.85 6.75 -17.53
C GLY A 321 -16.92 5.29 -17.96
N ARG A 322 -15.86 4.51 -17.76
CA ARG A 322 -15.81 3.09 -18.10
C ARG A 322 -15.44 2.23 -16.90
N HIS A 323 -15.76 0.95 -17.01
CA HIS A 323 -15.22 -0.05 -16.12
C HIS A 323 -13.81 -0.46 -16.60
N ASN A 324 -12.83 -0.30 -15.72
CA ASN A 324 -11.42 -0.59 -16.00
C ASN A 324 -11.02 -1.91 -15.32
N THR A 325 -10.19 -2.70 -15.97
CA THR A 325 -9.63 -3.93 -15.39
C THR A 325 -8.13 -3.78 -15.21
N ILE A 326 -7.66 -3.93 -13.98
CA ILE A 326 -6.25 -3.82 -13.61
C ILE A 326 -5.73 -5.22 -13.32
N GLY A 327 -4.82 -5.72 -14.16
CA GLY A 327 -4.22 -7.05 -13.99
C GLY A 327 -2.88 -6.98 -13.26
N LEU A 328 -2.69 -7.80 -12.22
CA LEU A 328 -1.40 -8.03 -11.56
C LEU A 328 -1.06 -9.51 -11.62
N ASP A 329 0.10 -9.85 -12.17
CA ASP A 329 0.61 -11.22 -12.17
C ASP A 329 1.02 -11.60 -10.73
N ALA A 330 0.20 -12.40 -10.07
CA ALA A 330 0.37 -12.76 -8.68
C ALA A 330 0.16 -14.26 -8.43
N PRO A 331 0.76 -15.16 -9.23
CA PRO A 331 0.61 -16.60 -9.06
C PRO A 331 1.18 -17.03 -7.70
N GLN A 332 0.39 -17.73 -6.88
CA GLN A 332 0.77 -18.08 -5.51
C GLN A 332 0.69 -19.58 -5.24
N GLY A 333 1.54 -20.04 -4.35
CA GLY A 333 1.52 -21.37 -3.76
C GLY A 333 1.82 -21.31 -2.28
N TYR A 334 1.89 -22.47 -1.65
CA TYR A 334 2.07 -22.56 -0.20
C TYR A 334 3.39 -23.22 0.15
N MET A 335 3.96 -22.80 1.27
CA MET A 335 5.13 -23.43 1.89
C MET A 335 4.83 -23.81 3.34
N LEU A 336 5.12 -25.05 3.68
CA LEU A 336 5.07 -25.58 5.03
C LEU A 336 6.46 -26.12 5.39
N VAL A 337 7.07 -25.57 6.44
CA VAL A 337 8.31 -26.13 6.99
C VAL A 337 7.98 -26.78 8.31
N ARG A 338 8.31 -28.07 8.47
CA ARG A 338 8.02 -28.82 9.69
C ARG A 338 9.12 -29.77 10.07
N THR A 339 9.18 -30.15 11.31
CA THR A 339 10.00 -31.26 11.78
C THR A 339 9.33 -32.59 11.42
N LYS A 340 10.12 -33.60 11.08
CA LYS A 340 9.62 -34.95 10.76
C LYS A 340 8.89 -35.61 11.94
N SER A 341 9.27 -35.31 13.16
CA SER A 341 8.61 -35.75 14.38
C SER A 341 8.98 -34.85 15.57
N GLY A 342 8.09 -34.79 16.58
CA GLY A 342 8.31 -34.04 17.82
C GLY A 342 8.00 -32.53 17.69
N LYS A 343 8.08 -31.85 18.85
CA LYS A 343 7.75 -30.44 19.02
C LYS A 343 8.93 -29.53 19.30
N ALA A 344 10.16 -30.04 19.09
CA ALA A 344 11.37 -29.37 19.53
C ALA A 344 11.57 -27.95 18.95
N TYR A 345 11.06 -27.71 17.74
CA TYR A 345 11.24 -26.46 17.01
C TYR A 345 9.94 -25.72 16.68
N GLU A 346 8.82 -26.02 17.36
CA GLU A 346 7.48 -25.41 17.06
C GLU A 346 7.47 -23.88 17.11
N LYS A 347 8.42 -23.24 17.79
CA LYS A 347 8.50 -21.78 17.94
C LYS A 347 9.64 -21.14 17.15
N GLU A 348 10.39 -21.98 16.43
CA GLU A 348 11.53 -21.46 15.70
C GLU A 348 11.08 -20.65 14.47
N LYS A 349 11.84 -19.59 14.18
CA LYS A 349 11.58 -18.71 13.05
C LYS A 349 12.42 -19.15 11.85
N ILE A 350 11.84 -19.03 10.68
CA ILE A 350 12.47 -19.35 9.41
C ILE A 350 12.60 -18.05 8.64
N LEU A 351 13.83 -17.66 8.32
CA LEU A 351 14.10 -16.51 7.48
C LEU A 351 13.96 -16.95 6.02
N VAL A 352 13.00 -16.38 5.32
CA VAL A 352 12.72 -16.71 3.92
C VAL A 352 13.33 -15.62 3.03
N LYS A 353 14.11 -16.04 2.05
CA LYS A 353 14.82 -15.19 1.09
C LYS A 353 14.48 -15.62 -0.34
N LYS A 354 14.55 -14.73 -1.31
CA LYS A 354 14.56 -15.15 -2.72
C LYS A 354 15.84 -15.92 -3.01
N ALA A 355 15.76 -16.97 -3.83
CA ALA A 355 16.92 -17.78 -4.16
C ALA A 355 18.09 -16.93 -4.68
N GLY A 356 19.26 -17.08 -4.04
CA GLY A 356 20.46 -16.32 -4.36
C GLY A 356 20.49 -14.87 -3.93
N GLN A 357 19.48 -14.38 -3.17
CA GLN A 357 19.45 -13.01 -2.61
C GLN A 357 19.68 -13.02 -1.10
N PRO A 358 20.46 -12.08 -0.55
CA PRO A 358 20.77 -12.06 0.87
C PRO A 358 19.60 -11.54 1.74
N GLU A 359 18.69 -10.77 1.16
CA GLU A 359 17.62 -10.06 1.88
C GLU A 359 16.51 -11.00 2.33
N THR A 360 16.14 -10.89 3.61
CA THR A 360 14.98 -11.60 4.17
C THR A 360 13.70 -10.90 3.75
N ILE A 361 12.87 -11.60 2.99
CA ILE A 361 11.57 -11.09 2.52
C ILE A 361 10.41 -11.43 3.46
N ASN A 362 10.55 -12.47 4.27
CA ASN A 362 9.56 -12.88 5.26
C ASN A 362 10.18 -13.68 6.39
N VAL A 363 9.54 -13.66 7.55
CA VAL A 363 9.87 -14.51 8.69
C VAL A 363 8.66 -15.39 8.99
N GLN A 364 8.79 -16.68 8.74
CA GLN A 364 7.73 -17.67 8.94
C GLN A 364 8.00 -18.49 10.22
N GLU A 365 6.95 -18.88 10.92
CA GLU A 365 7.08 -19.81 12.05
C GLU A 365 7.08 -21.26 11.57
N MET A 366 7.87 -22.09 12.23
CA MET A 366 7.89 -23.54 12.02
C MET A 366 6.49 -24.12 12.24
N GLY A 367 6.02 -24.96 11.33
CA GLY A 367 4.71 -25.58 11.38
C GLY A 367 3.56 -24.73 10.84
N ASN A 368 3.76 -23.43 10.60
CA ASN A 368 2.76 -22.58 9.98
C ASN A 368 2.87 -22.60 8.44
N MET A 369 1.73 -22.50 7.78
CA MET A 369 1.66 -22.44 6.33
C MET A 369 1.80 -20.98 5.88
N GLY A 370 2.78 -20.69 5.01
CA GLY A 370 2.96 -19.40 4.37
C GLY A 370 2.49 -19.43 2.91
N LYS A 371 1.92 -18.31 2.41
CA LYS A 371 1.51 -18.15 1.00
C LYS A 371 2.53 -17.25 0.30
N TYR A 372 3.11 -17.71 -0.80
CA TYR A 372 4.22 -17.05 -1.50
C TYR A 372 3.95 -16.97 -3.00
N ILE A 373 4.53 -15.98 -3.66
CA ILE A 373 4.59 -15.92 -5.12
C ILE A 373 5.36 -17.14 -5.64
N VAL A 374 4.91 -17.69 -6.76
CA VAL A 374 5.60 -18.80 -7.45
C VAL A 374 7.05 -18.44 -7.75
N GLY A 375 7.98 -19.32 -7.38
CA GLY A 375 9.40 -19.08 -7.56
C GLY A 375 10.27 -19.97 -6.68
N LYS A 376 11.56 -19.65 -6.61
CA LYS A 376 12.54 -20.34 -5.76
C LYS A 376 12.96 -19.47 -4.59
N TYR A 377 13.09 -20.12 -3.43
CA TYR A 377 13.40 -19.48 -2.16
C TYR A 377 14.52 -20.22 -1.43
N ASP A 378 15.32 -19.46 -0.71
CA ASP A 378 16.32 -19.99 0.24
C ASP A 378 15.78 -19.79 1.65
N LEU A 379 15.89 -20.83 2.48
CA LEU A 379 15.46 -20.80 3.87
C LEU A 379 16.68 -20.83 4.78
N GLU A 380 16.74 -19.91 5.72
CA GLU A 380 17.72 -19.91 6.80
C GLU A 380 16.98 -20.18 8.12
N ILE A 381 17.30 -21.29 8.76
CA ILE A 381 16.64 -21.76 9.97
C ILE A 381 17.68 -21.69 11.12
N PRO A 382 17.49 -20.79 12.09
CA PRO A 382 18.47 -20.53 13.16
C PRO A 382 18.41 -21.60 14.26
N ILE A 383 18.59 -22.84 13.87
CA ILE A 383 18.75 -24.02 14.75
C ILE A 383 20.23 -24.41 14.83
N TYR A 384 20.57 -25.37 15.68
CA TYR A 384 21.95 -25.81 15.83
C TYR A 384 22.21 -27.17 15.14
N PRO A 385 23.18 -27.25 14.21
CA PRO A 385 23.85 -26.13 13.51
C PRO A 385 22.87 -25.30 12.69
N LEU A 386 23.29 -24.05 12.33
CA LEU A 386 22.53 -23.22 11.40
C LEU A 386 22.20 -24.01 10.12
N MET A 387 20.92 -24.11 9.79
CA MET A 387 20.47 -24.86 8.62
C MET A 387 20.09 -23.92 7.49
N ILE A 388 20.63 -24.18 6.30
CA ILE A 388 20.28 -23.49 5.07
C ILE A 388 19.70 -24.50 4.10
N VAL A 389 18.46 -24.26 3.62
CA VAL A 389 17.79 -25.05 2.58
C VAL A 389 17.66 -24.17 1.35
N LYS A 390 18.38 -24.52 0.30
CA LYS A 390 18.40 -23.72 -0.94
C LYS A 390 17.40 -24.21 -1.97
N ASP A 391 17.01 -23.31 -2.87
CA ASP A 391 16.22 -23.60 -4.06
C ASP A 391 14.88 -24.30 -3.79
N VAL A 392 14.21 -23.93 -2.68
CA VAL A 392 12.87 -24.44 -2.39
C VAL A 392 11.89 -23.86 -3.41
N GLU A 393 11.37 -24.72 -4.29
CA GLU A 393 10.48 -24.32 -5.37
C GLU A 393 9.02 -24.25 -4.90
N ILE A 394 8.40 -23.08 -5.02
CA ILE A 394 6.96 -22.86 -4.79
C ILE A 394 6.26 -22.93 -6.14
N ARG A 395 5.26 -23.81 -6.25
CA ARG A 395 4.42 -23.98 -7.44
C ARG A 395 3.01 -23.52 -7.17
N GLN A 396 2.37 -22.97 -8.19
CA GLN A 396 1.03 -22.43 -8.06
C GLN A 396 0.02 -23.47 -7.55
N SER A 397 -0.77 -23.04 -6.55
CA SER A 397 -1.84 -23.83 -5.92
C SER A 397 -1.38 -25.14 -5.28
N TYR A 398 -0.07 -25.36 -5.12
CA TYR A 398 0.51 -26.48 -4.41
C TYR A 398 1.11 -26.08 -3.09
N THR A 399 1.14 -27.04 -2.14
CA THR A 399 1.89 -26.92 -0.90
C THR A 399 3.25 -27.58 -1.05
N THR A 400 4.32 -26.81 -1.00
CA THR A 400 5.68 -27.32 -0.89
C THR A 400 5.99 -27.57 0.57
N THR A 401 6.20 -28.82 0.95
CA THR A 401 6.56 -29.18 2.33
C THR A 401 8.06 -29.44 2.43
N VAL A 402 8.72 -28.70 3.33
CA VAL A 402 10.12 -28.92 3.69
C VAL A 402 10.15 -29.61 5.05
N GLU A 403 10.58 -30.88 5.05
CA GLU A 403 10.76 -31.65 6.27
C GLU A 403 12.19 -31.63 6.73
N ILE A 404 12.41 -31.17 7.97
CA ILE A 404 13.73 -31.21 8.64
C ILE A 404 13.79 -32.36 9.62
N PRO A 405 14.94 -33.00 9.79
CA PRO A 405 15.11 -34.07 10.76
C PRO A 405 14.72 -33.63 12.18
N ALA A 406 14.13 -34.52 12.95
CA ALA A 406 13.94 -34.24 14.37
C ALA A 406 15.30 -34.16 15.06
N PRO A 407 15.53 -33.15 15.92
CA PRO A 407 16.80 -33.04 16.63
C PRO A 407 16.93 -34.10 17.72
N GLY A 408 18.15 -34.36 18.14
CA GLY A 408 18.43 -34.99 19.43
C GLY A 408 18.60 -33.93 20.51
N PHE A 409 18.38 -34.30 21.77
CA PHE A 409 18.60 -33.44 22.92
C PHE A 409 19.91 -33.77 23.59
N VAL A 410 20.87 -32.83 23.64
CA VAL A 410 22.20 -33.04 24.22
C VAL A 410 22.31 -32.22 25.49
N THR A 411 22.69 -32.87 26.58
CA THR A 411 23.01 -32.23 27.86
C THR A 411 24.52 -32.22 28.10
N PHE A 412 25.08 -31.06 28.29
CA PHE A 412 26.46 -30.88 28.75
C PHE A 412 26.44 -30.65 30.24
N ALA A 413 27.23 -31.46 31.00
CA ALA A 413 27.30 -31.40 32.46
C ALA A 413 28.75 -31.35 32.93
N SER A 414 29.00 -30.46 33.90
CA SER A 414 30.31 -30.33 34.59
C SER A 414 30.08 -30.04 36.06
N GLN A 415 31.03 -30.43 36.90
CA GLN A 415 31.02 -30.10 38.33
C GLN A 415 31.06 -28.59 38.59
N GLU A 416 31.88 -27.88 37.82
CA GLU A 416 32.02 -26.43 37.88
C GLU A 416 31.76 -25.79 36.49
N PRO A 417 31.29 -24.54 36.46
CA PRO A 417 31.18 -23.80 35.22
C PRO A 417 32.52 -23.67 34.49
N GLY A 418 32.46 -23.42 33.16
CA GLY A 418 33.66 -23.26 32.36
C GLY A 418 33.35 -22.74 30.97
N SER A 419 34.40 -22.57 30.18
CA SER A 419 34.33 -22.14 28.80
C SER A 419 34.44 -23.33 27.86
N GLY A 420 33.56 -23.38 26.82
CA GLY A 420 33.62 -24.43 25.82
C GLY A 420 33.05 -23.98 24.49
N ALA A 421 33.31 -24.81 23.49
CA ALA A 421 32.79 -24.61 22.12
C ALA A 421 32.34 -25.94 21.53
N LEU A 422 31.31 -25.89 20.74
CA LEU A 422 30.76 -27.03 20.01
C LEU A 422 31.03 -26.89 18.51
N TYR A 423 31.53 -27.97 17.92
CA TYR A 423 31.80 -28.11 16.51
C TYR A 423 31.01 -29.28 15.90
N GLN A 424 30.52 -29.12 14.68
CA GLN A 424 30.07 -30.23 13.87
C GLN A 424 31.23 -30.82 13.10
N LEU A 425 31.32 -32.13 13.02
CA LEU A 425 32.33 -32.83 12.24
C LEU A 425 31.79 -33.20 10.86
N SER A 426 32.52 -32.81 9.80
CA SER A 426 32.19 -33.27 8.45
C SER A 426 32.64 -34.73 8.27
N PRO A 427 32.15 -35.48 7.28
CA PRO A 427 32.65 -36.83 6.96
C PRO A 427 34.15 -36.85 6.59
N GLN A 428 34.69 -35.69 6.18
CA GLN A 428 36.09 -35.51 5.86
C GLN A 428 36.96 -35.17 7.08
N GLY A 429 36.28 -34.96 8.26
CA GLY A 429 36.98 -34.63 9.52
C GLY A 429 37.15 -33.13 9.78
N ASP A 430 36.61 -32.25 8.88
CA ASP A 430 36.60 -30.82 9.12
C ASP A 430 35.74 -30.45 10.32
N GLN A 431 36.14 -29.42 11.07
CA GLN A 431 35.42 -28.93 12.22
C GLN A 431 34.72 -27.60 11.87
N LEU A 432 33.39 -27.63 11.82
CA LEU A 432 32.57 -26.44 11.63
C LEU A 432 32.08 -25.93 12.98
N TRP A 433 32.46 -24.73 13.35
CA TRP A 433 32.00 -24.11 14.59
C TRP A 433 30.48 -23.98 14.60
N VAL A 434 29.83 -24.41 15.69
CA VAL A 434 28.38 -24.33 15.90
C VAL A 434 28.02 -23.22 16.86
N MET A 435 28.63 -23.26 18.07
CA MET A 435 28.34 -22.28 19.12
C MET A 435 29.40 -22.34 20.23
N ASN A 436 29.49 -21.26 21.01
CA ASN A 436 30.17 -21.30 22.31
C ASN A 436 29.15 -21.74 23.38
N LEU A 437 29.62 -22.56 24.31
CA LEU A 437 28.79 -22.96 25.46
C LEU A 437 28.66 -21.79 26.44
N PRO A 438 27.47 -21.50 27.01
CA PRO A 438 27.29 -20.50 28.06
C PRO A 438 28.17 -20.77 29.27
N GLU A 439 28.97 -19.79 29.70
CA GLU A 439 30.03 -19.98 30.67
C GLU A 439 29.59 -20.22 32.11
N ASN A 440 28.41 -19.72 32.49
CA ASN A 440 27.99 -19.68 33.91
C ASN A 440 27.04 -20.83 34.32
N LYS A 441 27.09 -21.95 33.61
CA LYS A 441 26.16 -23.08 33.88
C LYS A 441 26.96 -24.38 34.09
N ARG A 442 26.60 -25.14 35.14
CA ARG A 442 27.10 -26.49 35.38
C ARG A 442 26.41 -27.53 34.50
N SER A 443 25.17 -27.28 34.10
CA SER A 443 24.42 -28.15 33.21
C SER A 443 23.60 -27.32 32.24
N GLN A 444 23.60 -27.71 30.96
CA GLN A 444 22.89 -27.03 29.91
C GLN A 444 22.52 -27.98 28.78
N GLY A 445 21.29 -27.84 28.27
CA GLY A 445 20.73 -28.69 27.22
C GLY A 445 20.48 -27.92 25.95
N PHE A 446 20.72 -28.58 24.83
CA PHE A 446 20.48 -28.02 23.47
C PHE A 446 19.86 -29.07 22.57
N TYR A 447 18.99 -28.60 21.69
CA TYR A 447 18.53 -29.39 20.56
C TYR A 447 19.57 -29.26 19.42
N LEU A 448 20.16 -30.39 19.01
CA LEU A 448 21.12 -30.45 17.90
C LEU A 448 20.57 -31.31 16.78
N GLN A 449 20.84 -30.92 15.54
CA GLN A 449 20.52 -31.76 14.40
C GLN A 449 21.32 -33.06 14.43
N PRO A 450 20.78 -34.17 13.86
CA PRO A 450 21.54 -35.42 13.78
C PRO A 450 22.88 -35.24 13.08
N GLY A 451 23.92 -35.82 13.62
CA GLY A 451 25.27 -35.72 13.09
C GLY A 451 26.36 -36.01 14.13
N SER A 452 27.61 -35.95 13.73
CA SER A 452 28.80 -36.14 14.57
C SER A 452 29.32 -34.80 15.05
N TYR A 453 29.67 -34.71 16.30
CA TYR A 453 30.06 -33.48 16.96
C TYR A 453 31.32 -33.66 17.81
N ARG A 454 32.03 -32.54 17.97
CA ARG A 454 33.13 -32.38 18.91
C ARG A 454 32.84 -31.25 19.87
N VAL A 455 32.92 -31.51 21.17
CA VAL A 455 32.86 -30.48 22.20
C VAL A 455 34.23 -30.32 22.85
N ILE A 456 34.65 -29.07 22.99
CA ILE A 456 35.85 -28.68 23.69
C ILE A 456 35.43 -27.90 24.91
N PHE A 457 35.96 -28.28 26.10
CA PHE A 457 35.53 -27.64 27.35
C PHE A 457 36.70 -27.58 28.35
N ARG A 458 36.76 -26.46 29.09
CA ARG A 458 37.67 -26.31 30.24
C ARG A 458 36.92 -25.62 31.38
N ARG A 459 37.04 -26.18 32.58
CA ARG A 459 36.48 -25.57 33.79
C ARG A 459 37.18 -24.24 34.11
N ALA A 460 36.45 -23.28 34.68
CA ALA A 460 36.93 -21.92 34.96
C ALA A 460 38.01 -21.89 36.06
N ASP A 461 37.98 -22.83 36.97
CA ASP A 461 39.00 -22.98 38.06
C ASP A 461 40.32 -23.58 37.58
N LEU A 462 40.36 -24.25 36.44
CA LEU A 462 41.55 -24.82 35.82
C LEU A 462 42.24 -23.80 34.92
N LYS A 463 43.51 -23.45 35.23
CA LYS A 463 44.19 -22.35 34.52
C LYS A 463 45.14 -22.81 33.42
N SER A 464 45.37 -24.12 33.27
CA SER A 464 46.27 -24.65 32.25
C SER A 464 45.48 -25.11 31.00
N THR A 465 46.04 -24.88 29.79
CA THR A 465 45.42 -25.24 28.52
C THR A 465 45.43 -26.74 28.26
N ASP A 466 46.39 -27.48 28.79
CA ASP A 466 46.51 -28.95 28.75
C ASP A 466 45.39 -29.67 29.53
N LEU A 467 44.70 -28.95 30.41
CA LEU A 467 43.49 -29.44 31.11
C LEU A 467 42.21 -29.29 30.32
N THR A 468 42.28 -28.91 29.06
CA THR A 468 41.13 -28.86 28.16
C THR A 468 40.68 -30.28 27.79
N VAL A 469 39.40 -30.53 27.97
CA VAL A 469 38.79 -31.81 27.60
C VAL A 469 38.17 -31.68 26.19
N VAL A 470 38.46 -32.68 25.36
CA VAL A 470 37.87 -32.84 24.03
C VAL A 470 37.06 -34.12 24.01
N LYS A 471 35.81 -34.06 23.57
CA LYS A 471 34.95 -35.25 23.42
C LYS A 471 34.23 -35.22 22.10
N ASP A 472 34.27 -36.33 21.38
CA ASP A 472 33.50 -36.61 20.20
C ASP A 472 32.27 -37.42 20.58
N PHE A 473 31.15 -37.14 19.94
CA PHE A 473 29.88 -37.82 20.17
C PHE A 473 28.94 -37.70 18.96
N ASP A 474 28.01 -38.63 18.84
CA ASP A 474 27.02 -38.64 17.79
C ASP A 474 25.65 -38.27 18.38
N VAL A 475 24.84 -37.61 17.56
CA VAL A 475 23.47 -37.27 17.85
C VAL A 475 22.56 -37.93 16.81
N ASP A 476 21.67 -38.79 17.28
CA ASP A 476 20.63 -39.39 16.45
C ASP A 476 19.32 -38.64 16.58
N SER A 477 18.49 -38.76 15.53
CA SER A 477 17.17 -38.15 15.51
C SER A 477 16.29 -38.61 16.67
N GLY A 478 15.80 -37.68 17.49
CA GLY A 478 14.97 -37.95 18.65
C GLY A 478 15.70 -38.57 19.84
N SER A 479 17.02 -38.73 19.79
CA SER A 479 17.81 -39.26 20.89
C SER A 479 18.04 -38.26 22.02
N SER A 480 18.50 -38.78 23.19
CA SER A 480 18.94 -37.94 24.32
C SER A 480 20.33 -38.40 24.75
N VAL A 481 21.29 -37.51 24.72
CA VAL A 481 22.70 -37.76 25.01
C VAL A 481 23.20 -36.84 26.14
N THR A 482 23.92 -37.39 27.12
CA THR A 482 24.53 -36.59 28.17
C THR A 482 26.06 -36.70 28.08
N ILE A 483 26.73 -35.56 27.94
CA ILE A 483 28.18 -35.43 27.90
C ILE A 483 28.65 -34.84 29.25
N THR A 484 29.32 -35.63 30.04
CA THR A 484 29.87 -35.18 31.34
C THR A 484 31.33 -34.84 31.19
N PHE A 485 31.73 -33.63 31.61
CA PHE A 485 33.15 -33.18 31.68
C PHE A 485 33.65 -33.38 33.07
N TYR A 486 34.85 -33.93 33.18
CA TYR A 486 35.53 -34.22 34.47
C TYR A 486 34.61 -35.02 35.44
N ARG A 487 34.95 -36.26 35.62
CA ARG A 487 34.31 -37.13 36.62
C ARG A 487 34.87 -36.85 38.00
#